data_363bff47eaa687e850427f48ffc54fe4
#
_entry.id   363bff47eaa687e850427f48ffc54fe4
#
_cell.length_a   1.000
_cell.length_b   1.000
_cell.length_c   1.000
_cell.angle_alpha   90.00
_cell.angle_beta   90.00
_cell.angle_gamma   90.00
#
_symmetry.space_group_name_H-M   'P 1'
#
loop_
_entity.id
_entity.type
_entity.pdbx_description
1 polymer ?
#
loop_
_entity_poly.entity_id
_entity_poly.type
_entity_poly.pdbx_seq_one_letter_code
_entity_poly.pdbx_strand_id
1 'polypeptide(L)'
;ADRGPSAPLVIVFHGYGSEKSQMLPEARALLGLGLSVLLVDFRGSGGSSGDYTTIGVREADDVAAAVSTAKACLPHAKLVLYGQSMGAAAILRAVHERQVAPDAVILEAAFDSLLATVRNRFAAMHVPAFPSAELLVFWGGWQYGFNGFAHNPAEYATSLKCPALFLHGRGDRRVSVAE
;
A
#
# COMPACT_ATOMS: atom_id res chain seq x y z
N ALA A 1 -15.45 -5.88 9.69
CA ALA A 1 -16.76 -5.59 10.26
C ALA A 1 -17.67 -5.09 9.13
N ASP A 2 -18.91 -5.53 9.12
CA ASP A 2 -19.91 -5.24 8.09
C ASP A 2 -21.01 -4.34 8.66
N ARG A 3 -21.38 -3.29 7.93
CA ARG A 3 -22.46 -2.35 8.23
C ARG A 3 -23.71 -2.57 7.34
N GLY A 4 -23.70 -3.64 6.57
CA GLY A 4 -24.78 -4.01 5.66
C GLY A 4 -24.51 -3.67 4.19
N PRO A 5 -25.35 -4.14 3.27
CA PRO A 5 -25.07 -4.16 1.84
C PRO A 5 -25.05 -2.79 1.16
N SER A 6 -25.58 -1.75 1.82
CA SER A 6 -25.58 -0.37 1.30
C SER A 6 -24.38 0.47 1.77
N ALA A 7 -23.64 0.01 2.79
CA ALA A 7 -22.47 0.73 3.29
C ALA A 7 -21.27 0.53 2.37
N PRO A 8 -20.52 1.60 2.05
CA PRO A 8 -19.27 1.45 1.30
C PRO A 8 -18.29 0.54 2.06
N LEU A 9 -17.56 -0.30 1.33
CA LEU A 9 -16.53 -1.16 1.87
C LEU A 9 -15.17 -0.51 1.71
N VAL A 10 -14.44 -0.37 2.81
CA VAL A 10 -13.03 0.02 2.81
C VAL A 10 -12.16 -1.21 3.02
N ILE A 11 -11.28 -1.51 2.06
CA ILE A 11 -10.24 -2.52 2.22
C ILE A 11 -8.97 -1.81 2.67
N VAL A 12 -8.43 -2.23 3.81
CA VAL A 12 -7.30 -1.58 4.47
C VAL A 12 -6.05 -2.44 4.36
N PHE A 13 -4.97 -1.84 3.88
CA PHE A 13 -3.67 -2.46 3.62
C PHE A 13 -2.59 -1.78 4.46
N HIS A 14 -1.88 -2.56 5.25
CA HIS A 14 -0.84 -2.10 6.18
C HIS A 14 0.49 -1.74 5.49
N GLY A 15 1.38 -1.08 6.22
CA GLY A 15 2.74 -0.75 5.79
C GLY A 15 3.75 -1.90 5.94
N TYR A 16 4.99 -1.64 5.52
CA TYR A 16 6.11 -2.57 5.68
C TYR A 16 6.42 -2.87 7.15
N GLY A 17 6.66 -4.14 7.46
CA GLY A 17 6.98 -4.60 8.82
C GLY A 17 5.80 -4.50 9.79
N SER A 18 4.57 -4.39 9.27
CA SER A 18 3.32 -4.29 9.99
C SER A 18 2.43 -5.49 9.67
N GLU A 19 1.23 -5.51 10.25
CA GLU A 19 0.17 -6.48 10.01
C GLU A 19 -1.20 -5.82 10.15
N LYS A 20 -2.27 -6.50 9.74
CA LYS A 20 -3.65 -5.98 9.78
C LYS A 20 -4.10 -5.54 11.18
N SER A 21 -3.59 -6.14 12.25
CA SER A 21 -3.96 -5.79 13.63
C SER A 21 -3.49 -4.39 14.00
N GLN A 22 -2.41 -3.90 13.41
CA GLN A 22 -1.91 -2.55 13.63
C GLN A 22 -2.75 -1.46 12.94
N MET A 23 -3.62 -1.84 11.99
CA MET A 23 -4.57 -0.95 11.33
C MET A 23 -5.93 -0.85 12.05
N LEU A 24 -6.03 -1.36 13.28
CA LEU A 24 -7.28 -1.28 14.06
C LEU A 24 -7.69 0.15 14.45
N PRO A 25 -6.79 1.10 14.74
CA PRO A 25 -7.18 2.50 14.97
C PRO A 25 -7.90 3.11 13.77
N GLU A 26 -7.35 2.96 12.56
CA GLU A 26 -7.92 3.44 11.30
C GLU A 26 -9.25 2.74 11.02
N ALA A 27 -9.29 1.42 11.21
CA ALA A 27 -10.53 0.64 11.06
C ALA A 27 -11.64 1.13 11.98
N ARG A 28 -11.33 1.45 13.24
CA ARG A 28 -12.31 2.00 14.20
C ARG A 28 -12.82 3.36 13.76
N ALA A 29 -11.95 4.23 13.26
CA ALA A 29 -12.35 5.54 12.75
C ALA A 29 -13.28 5.38 11.54
N LEU A 30 -12.94 4.53 10.58
CA LEU A 30 -13.77 4.25 9.39
C LEU A 30 -15.14 3.65 9.77
N LEU A 31 -15.16 2.71 10.72
CA LEU A 31 -16.40 2.14 11.26
C LEU A 31 -17.26 3.21 11.97
N GLY A 32 -16.63 4.17 12.64
CA GLY A 32 -17.30 5.31 13.26
C GLY A 32 -17.99 6.24 12.25
N LEU A 33 -17.47 6.26 11.02
CA LEU A 33 -18.08 6.97 9.89
C LEU A 33 -19.18 6.16 9.16
N GLY A 34 -19.53 4.98 9.66
CA GLY A 34 -20.58 4.14 9.08
C GLY A 34 -20.13 3.27 7.90
N LEU A 35 -18.82 3.15 7.66
CA LEU A 35 -18.27 2.34 6.59
C LEU A 35 -18.08 0.88 7.03
N SER A 36 -18.18 -0.08 6.11
CA SER A 36 -17.74 -1.45 6.31
C SER A 36 -16.23 -1.54 6.13
N VAL A 37 -15.54 -2.39 6.90
CA VAL A 37 -14.07 -2.48 6.87
C VAL A 37 -13.61 -3.93 6.76
N LEU A 38 -12.72 -4.16 5.80
CA LEU A 38 -11.95 -5.39 5.61
C LEU A 38 -10.46 -5.10 5.83
N LEU A 39 -9.85 -5.75 6.80
CA LEU A 39 -8.40 -5.67 7.06
C LEU A 39 -7.69 -6.84 6.39
N VAL A 40 -6.60 -6.58 5.68
CA VAL A 40 -5.84 -7.58 4.93
C VAL A 40 -4.42 -7.68 5.46
N ASP A 41 -3.93 -8.90 5.70
CA ASP A 41 -2.50 -9.17 5.82
C ASP A 41 -1.93 -9.44 4.43
N PHE A 42 -0.90 -8.74 4.05
CA PHE A 42 -0.14 -9.05 2.85
C PHE A 42 0.63 -10.39 3.01
N ARG A 43 1.04 -10.98 1.89
CA ARG A 43 1.96 -12.11 1.89
C ARG A 43 3.17 -11.84 2.80
N GLY A 44 3.63 -12.85 3.51
CA GLY A 44 4.76 -12.73 4.44
C GLY A 44 4.50 -11.87 5.68
N SER A 45 3.24 -11.53 5.99
CA SER A 45 2.88 -10.70 7.14
C SER A 45 1.70 -11.28 7.90
N GLY A 46 1.68 -11.06 9.21
CA GLY A 46 0.59 -11.45 10.10
C GLY A 46 0.24 -12.95 9.99
N GLY A 47 -1.01 -13.24 9.65
CA GLY A 47 -1.52 -14.60 9.47
C GLY A 47 -1.41 -15.15 8.04
N SER A 48 -0.88 -14.37 7.08
CA SER A 48 -0.73 -14.80 5.70
C SER A 48 0.52 -15.65 5.49
N SER A 49 0.48 -16.54 4.50
CA SER A 49 1.62 -17.37 4.11
C SER A 49 2.73 -16.56 3.43
N GLY A 50 3.95 -17.11 3.41
CA GLY A 50 5.15 -16.47 2.87
C GLY A 50 6.05 -15.92 3.97
N ASP A 51 7.25 -15.53 3.58
CA ASP A 51 8.34 -15.09 4.49
C ASP A 51 9.08 -13.85 3.97
N TYR A 52 8.57 -13.22 2.91
CA TYR A 52 9.20 -12.05 2.29
C TYR A 52 8.18 -11.01 1.84
N THR A 53 8.67 -9.81 1.64
CA THR A 53 7.92 -8.69 1.08
C THR A 53 8.71 -8.01 -0.03
N THR A 54 8.03 -7.38 -0.96
CA THR A 54 8.61 -6.69 -2.12
C THR A 54 8.28 -5.20 -2.15
N ILE A 55 7.88 -4.65 -1.02
CA ILE A 55 7.59 -3.22 -0.79
C ILE A 55 6.53 -2.68 -1.76
N GLY A 56 5.48 -3.45 -2.01
CA GLY A 56 4.36 -3.05 -2.86
C GLY A 56 4.36 -3.65 -4.27
N VAL A 57 5.43 -4.36 -4.68
CA VAL A 57 5.51 -4.93 -6.03
C VAL A 57 4.61 -6.14 -6.18
N ARG A 58 4.84 -7.21 -5.41
CA ARG A 58 4.00 -8.42 -5.43
C ARG A 58 2.75 -8.26 -4.57
N GLU A 59 2.79 -7.38 -3.59
CA GLU A 59 1.64 -7.01 -2.77
C GLU A 59 0.50 -6.38 -3.59
N ALA A 60 0.80 -5.85 -4.79
CA ALA A 60 -0.22 -5.44 -5.76
C ALA A 60 -1.13 -6.59 -6.22
N ASP A 61 -0.61 -7.82 -6.29
CA ASP A 61 -1.42 -9.02 -6.58
C ASP A 61 -2.36 -9.34 -5.42
N ASP A 62 -1.90 -9.13 -4.18
CA ASP A 62 -2.73 -9.33 -2.99
C ASP A 62 -3.86 -8.29 -2.92
N VAL A 63 -3.59 -7.04 -3.31
CA VAL A 63 -4.62 -6.00 -3.49
C VAL A 63 -5.66 -6.45 -4.51
N ALA A 64 -5.23 -6.91 -5.68
CA ALA A 64 -6.15 -7.38 -6.73
C ALA A 64 -7.00 -8.57 -6.27
N ALA A 65 -6.40 -9.52 -5.55
CA ALA A 65 -7.11 -10.67 -4.99
C ALA A 65 -8.14 -10.25 -3.92
N ALA A 66 -7.77 -9.34 -3.02
CA ALA A 66 -8.67 -8.80 -2.00
C ALA A 66 -9.87 -8.07 -2.63
N VAL A 67 -9.63 -7.26 -3.66
CA VAL A 67 -10.68 -6.55 -4.41
C VAL A 67 -11.59 -7.54 -5.13
N SER A 68 -11.04 -8.57 -5.78
CA SER A 68 -11.82 -9.60 -6.45
C SER A 68 -12.73 -10.35 -5.48
N THR A 69 -12.18 -10.73 -4.32
CA THR A 69 -12.94 -11.40 -3.25
C THR A 69 -14.04 -10.50 -2.70
N ALA A 70 -13.73 -9.22 -2.44
CA ALA A 70 -14.70 -8.27 -1.94
C ALA A 70 -15.86 -8.06 -2.93
N LYS A 71 -15.55 -7.92 -4.22
CA LYS A 71 -16.58 -7.79 -5.28
C LYS A 71 -17.44 -9.04 -5.44
N ALA A 72 -16.87 -10.23 -5.22
CA ALA A 72 -17.65 -11.47 -5.26
C ALA A 72 -18.62 -11.57 -4.07
N CYS A 73 -18.21 -11.14 -2.87
CA CYS A 73 -19.03 -11.17 -1.67
C CYS A 73 -20.05 -10.02 -1.60
N LEU A 74 -19.70 -8.83 -2.10
CA LEU A 74 -20.48 -7.60 -2.01
C LEU A 74 -20.48 -6.86 -3.37
N PRO A 75 -21.17 -7.41 -4.40
CA PRO A 75 -21.04 -6.93 -5.79
C PRO A 75 -21.53 -5.51 -6.01
N HIS A 76 -22.38 -4.99 -5.14
CA HIS A 76 -22.98 -3.64 -5.27
C HIS A 76 -22.38 -2.61 -4.30
N ALA A 77 -21.44 -3.01 -3.45
CA ALA A 77 -20.82 -2.07 -2.51
C ALA A 77 -19.87 -1.12 -3.24
N LYS A 78 -19.95 0.17 -2.87
CA LYS A 78 -18.88 1.13 -3.22
C LYS A 78 -17.58 0.67 -2.59
N LEU A 79 -16.50 0.63 -3.36
CA LEU A 79 -15.23 0.10 -2.93
C LEU A 79 -14.20 1.22 -2.76
N VAL A 80 -13.71 1.37 -1.55
CA VAL A 80 -12.62 2.28 -1.21
C VAL A 80 -11.39 1.47 -0.82
N LEU A 81 -10.21 1.83 -1.31
CA LEU A 81 -8.95 1.22 -0.88
C LEU A 81 -8.20 2.20 -0.01
N TYR A 82 -7.81 1.76 1.18
CA TYR A 82 -6.95 2.49 2.10
C TYR A 82 -5.61 1.78 2.20
N GLY A 83 -4.53 2.49 1.94
CA GLY A 83 -3.18 1.95 2.05
C GLY A 83 -2.24 2.86 2.80
N GLN A 84 -1.45 2.27 3.73
CA GLN A 84 -0.40 2.97 4.44
C GLN A 84 0.97 2.60 3.87
N SER A 85 1.77 3.58 3.48
CA SER A 85 3.16 3.40 3.01
C SER A 85 3.26 2.32 1.92
N MET A 86 3.84 1.15 2.20
CA MET A 86 3.87 0.00 1.28
C MET A 86 2.48 -0.36 0.75
N GLY A 87 1.44 -0.30 1.59
CA GLY A 87 0.06 -0.53 1.19
C GLY A 87 -0.44 0.47 0.15
N ALA A 88 -0.04 1.75 0.29
CA ALA A 88 -0.34 2.78 -0.71
C ALA A 88 0.35 2.48 -2.05
N ALA A 89 1.63 2.11 -2.02
CA ALA A 89 2.37 1.72 -3.22
C ALA A 89 1.77 0.49 -3.90
N ALA A 90 1.35 -0.52 -3.12
CA ALA A 90 0.69 -1.72 -3.63
C ALA A 90 -0.65 -1.39 -4.31
N ILE A 91 -1.46 -0.50 -3.72
CA ILE A 91 -2.72 -0.03 -4.32
C ILE A 91 -2.45 0.69 -5.65
N LEU A 92 -1.52 1.66 -5.66
CA LEU A 92 -1.19 2.42 -6.87
C LEU A 92 -0.72 1.49 -7.99
N ARG A 93 0.16 0.54 -7.66
CA ARG A 93 0.62 -0.46 -8.63
C ARG A 93 -0.51 -1.39 -9.10
N ALA A 94 -1.41 -1.81 -8.21
CA ALA A 94 -2.56 -2.64 -8.58
C ALA A 94 -3.51 -1.92 -9.54
N VAL A 95 -3.74 -0.63 -9.34
CA VAL A 95 -4.50 0.20 -10.28
C VAL A 95 -3.80 0.30 -11.62
N HIS A 96 -2.48 0.56 -11.64
CA HIS A 96 -1.69 0.74 -12.85
C HIS A 96 -1.53 -0.56 -13.65
N GLU A 97 -1.07 -1.64 -13.01
CA GLU A 97 -0.68 -2.87 -13.71
C GLU A 97 -1.76 -3.97 -13.71
N ARG A 98 -2.63 -4.02 -12.71
CA ARG A 98 -3.68 -5.03 -12.56
C ARG A 98 -5.07 -4.50 -12.91
N GLN A 99 -5.16 -3.23 -13.34
CA GLN A 99 -6.40 -2.58 -13.74
C GLN A 99 -7.49 -2.65 -12.66
N VAL A 100 -7.07 -2.64 -11.40
CA VAL A 100 -7.99 -2.53 -10.27
C VAL A 100 -8.66 -1.17 -10.34
N ALA A 101 -10.00 -1.16 -10.31
CA ALA A 101 -10.81 0.05 -10.40
C ALA A 101 -11.64 0.23 -9.12
N PRO A 102 -11.12 0.95 -8.11
CA PRO A 102 -11.87 1.34 -6.92
C PRO A 102 -12.73 2.58 -7.19
N ASP A 103 -13.74 2.81 -6.34
CA ASP A 103 -14.53 4.05 -6.37
C ASP A 103 -13.80 5.24 -5.75
N ALA A 104 -12.88 4.99 -4.81
CA ALA A 104 -11.97 6.00 -4.23
C ALA A 104 -10.75 5.33 -3.60
N VAL A 105 -9.69 6.11 -3.36
CA VAL A 105 -8.50 5.66 -2.62
C VAL A 105 -8.14 6.63 -1.50
N ILE A 106 -7.60 6.09 -0.40
CA ILE A 106 -6.99 6.84 0.70
C ILE A 106 -5.56 6.34 0.82
N LEU A 107 -4.58 7.21 0.61
CA LEU A 107 -3.17 6.87 0.53
C LEU A 107 -2.43 7.63 1.63
N GLU A 108 -1.99 6.92 2.65
CA GLU A 108 -1.27 7.48 3.79
C GLU A 108 0.22 7.23 3.68
N ALA A 109 1.04 8.27 3.87
CA ALA A 109 2.49 8.23 3.80
C ALA A 109 3.02 7.50 2.54
N ALA A 110 2.38 7.75 1.39
CA ALA A 110 2.81 7.22 0.11
C ALA A 110 4.18 7.80 -0.25
N PHE A 111 5.05 6.97 -0.81
CA PHE A 111 6.37 7.37 -1.30
C PHE A 111 6.37 7.44 -2.83
N ASP A 112 7.30 8.22 -3.38
CA ASP A 112 7.44 8.44 -4.83
C ASP A 112 8.07 7.24 -5.55
N SER A 113 9.22 6.75 -5.06
CA SER A 113 9.96 5.64 -5.65
C SER A 113 10.65 4.78 -4.59
N LEU A 114 10.84 3.49 -4.91
CA LEU A 114 11.52 2.56 -3.99
C LEU A 114 12.95 3.03 -3.69
N LEU A 115 13.69 3.49 -4.71
CA LEU A 115 15.06 3.93 -4.52
C LEU A 115 15.16 5.16 -3.62
N ALA A 116 14.30 6.17 -3.81
CA ALA A 116 14.28 7.36 -2.97
C ALA A 116 13.98 7.00 -1.51
N THR A 117 12.95 6.18 -1.28
CA THR A 117 12.60 5.69 0.06
C THR A 117 13.76 4.95 0.74
N VAL A 118 14.48 4.08 0.00
CA VAL A 118 15.65 3.38 0.54
C VAL A 118 16.77 4.36 0.87
N ARG A 119 17.09 5.32 -0.02
CA ARG A 119 18.10 6.37 0.23
C ARG A 119 17.75 7.19 1.47
N ASN A 120 16.49 7.57 1.64
CA ASN A 120 16.03 8.35 2.81
C ASN A 120 16.19 7.55 4.12
N ARG A 121 15.98 6.23 4.10
CA ARG A 121 16.23 5.38 5.26
C ARG A 121 17.71 5.32 5.63
N PHE A 122 18.62 5.20 4.65
CA PHE A 122 20.06 5.27 4.89
C PHE A 122 20.45 6.64 5.48
N ALA A 123 19.92 7.73 4.92
CA ALA A 123 20.18 9.08 5.45
C ALA A 123 19.68 9.24 6.89
N ALA A 124 18.48 8.73 7.21
CA ALA A 124 17.93 8.75 8.57
C ALA A 124 18.77 7.94 9.58
N MET A 125 19.49 6.91 9.12
CA MET A 125 20.44 6.12 9.91
C MET A 125 21.84 6.73 9.94
N HIS A 126 22.08 7.88 9.30
CA HIS A 126 23.40 8.52 9.15
C HIS A 126 24.42 7.63 8.43
N VAL A 127 23.96 6.76 7.53
CA VAL A 127 24.79 5.91 6.68
C VAL A 127 24.81 6.48 5.26
N PRO A 128 25.96 6.52 4.57
CA PRO A 128 26.01 6.94 3.16
C PRO A 128 25.02 6.12 2.31
N ALA A 129 24.11 6.82 1.63
CA ALA A 129 23.10 6.14 0.82
C ALA A 129 23.72 5.50 -0.42
N PHE A 130 24.66 6.19 -1.09
CA PHE A 130 25.38 5.66 -2.26
C PHE A 130 26.68 4.96 -1.85
N PRO A 131 27.01 3.77 -2.38
CA PRO A 131 26.22 2.94 -3.31
C PRO A 131 25.27 1.97 -2.60
N SER A 132 25.11 2.04 -1.27
CA SER A 132 24.44 1.02 -0.46
C SER A 132 22.96 0.87 -0.80
N ALA A 133 22.27 1.97 -1.05
CA ALA A 133 20.85 1.95 -1.41
C ALA A 133 20.63 1.29 -2.80
N GLU A 134 21.47 1.64 -3.77
CA GLU A 134 21.44 1.08 -5.11
C GLU A 134 21.71 -0.43 -5.11
N LEU A 135 22.71 -0.85 -4.33
CA LEU A 135 23.03 -2.26 -4.17
C LEU A 135 21.88 -3.03 -3.51
N LEU A 136 21.27 -2.45 -2.48
CA LEU A 136 20.12 -3.07 -1.81
C LEU A 136 18.93 -3.23 -2.75
N VAL A 137 18.60 -2.19 -3.52
CA VAL A 137 17.50 -2.23 -4.50
C VAL A 137 17.81 -3.22 -5.63
N PHE A 138 19.07 -3.26 -6.11
CA PHE A 138 19.51 -4.18 -7.14
C PHE A 138 19.39 -5.65 -6.68
N TRP A 139 20.02 -6.00 -5.54
CA TRP A 139 20.03 -7.36 -5.04
C TRP A 139 18.66 -7.85 -4.60
N GLY A 140 17.87 -6.99 -3.94
CA GLY A 140 16.49 -7.31 -3.58
C GLY A 140 15.61 -7.55 -4.82
N GLY A 141 15.74 -6.70 -5.82
CA GLY A 141 15.04 -6.88 -7.09
C GLY A 141 15.45 -8.16 -7.81
N TRP A 142 16.75 -8.44 -7.88
CA TRP A 142 17.30 -9.65 -8.53
C TRP A 142 16.85 -10.93 -7.80
N GLN A 143 16.93 -10.95 -6.47
CA GLN A 143 16.54 -12.11 -5.65
C GLN A 143 15.06 -12.46 -5.80
N TYR A 144 14.19 -11.46 -5.90
CA TYR A 144 12.74 -11.64 -5.98
C TYR A 144 12.16 -11.49 -7.39
N GLY A 145 13.01 -11.33 -8.40
CA GLY A 145 12.61 -11.32 -9.81
C GLY A 145 11.81 -10.10 -10.24
N PHE A 146 12.17 -8.90 -9.77
CA PHE A 146 11.59 -7.64 -10.23
C PHE A 146 12.65 -6.53 -10.38
N ASN A 147 12.34 -5.51 -11.17
CA ASN A 147 13.20 -4.33 -11.27
C ASN A 147 12.81 -3.31 -10.19
N GLY A 148 13.57 -3.26 -9.09
CA GLY A 148 13.32 -2.34 -7.99
C GLY A 148 13.49 -0.85 -8.36
N PHE A 149 14.33 -0.55 -9.36
CA PHE A 149 14.53 0.82 -9.86
C PHE A 149 13.31 1.34 -10.65
N ALA A 150 12.52 0.43 -11.22
CA ALA A 150 11.30 0.77 -11.94
C ALA A 150 10.06 0.82 -11.03
N HIS A 151 10.20 0.54 -9.73
CA HIS A 151 9.07 0.62 -8.80
C HIS A 151 8.84 2.08 -8.38
N ASN A 152 7.90 2.73 -9.06
CA ASN A 152 7.64 4.16 -8.98
C ASN A 152 6.14 4.45 -8.71
N PRO A 153 5.69 4.46 -7.44
CA PRO A 153 4.32 4.79 -7.08
C PRO A 153 3.83 6.15 -7.58
N ALA A 154 4.70 7.16 -7.69
CA ALA A 154 4.31 8.46 -8.26
C ALA A 154 3.87 8.34 -9.72
N GLU A 155 4.57 7.51 -10.52
CA GLU A 155 4.16 7.22 -11.90
C GLU A 155 2.83 6.45 -11.93
N TYR A 156 2.67 5.44 -11.07
CA TYR A 156 1.43 4.66 -11.00
C TYR A 156 0.22 5.51 -10.63
N ALA A 157 0.40 6.55 -9.81
CA ALA A 157 -0.65 7.48 -9.43
C ALA A 157 -1.31 8.19 -10.62
N THR A 158 -0.59 8.36 -11.73
CA THR A 158 -1.15 8.94 -12.96
C THR A 158 -2.27 8.12 -13.58
N SER A 159 -2.37 6.83 -13.21
CA SER A 159 -3.42 5.91 -13.67
C SER A 159 -4.71 5.97 -12.85
N LEU A 160 -4.73 6.74 -11.76
CA LEU A 160 -5.93 6.90 -10.94
C LEU A 160 -7.02 7.62 -11.73
N LYS A 161 -8.21 7.01 -11.78
CA LYS A 161 -9.42 7.56 -12.40
C LYS A 161 -10.54 7.82 -11.40
N CYS A 162 -10.24 7.72 -10.12
CA CYS A 162 -11.17 7.91 -9.02
C CYS A 162 -10.66 9.01 -8.07
N PRO A 163 -11.52 9.57 -7.20
CA PRO A 163 -11.10 10.46 -6.13
C PRO A 163 -10.00 9.84 -5.26
N ALA A 164 -8.97 10.62 -4.94
CA ALA A 164 -7.86 10.21 -4.11
C ALA A 164 -7.67 11.19 -2.95
N LEU A 165 -7.57 10.66 -1.73
CA LEU A 165 -7.19 11.40 -0.54
C LEU A 165 -5.77 11.00 -0.16
N PHE A 166 -4.84 11.96 -0.21
CA PHE A 166 -3.47 11.78 0.27
C PHE A 166 -3.35 12.32 1.70
N LEU A 167 -2.86 11.48 2.60
CA LEU A 167 -2.59 11.84 4.00
C LEU A 167 -1.10 11.71 4.26
N HIS A 168 -0.49 12.74 4.86
CA HIS A 168 0.94 12.71 5.16
C HIS A 168 1.25 13.45 6.45
N GLY A 169 2.01 12.80 7.33
CA GLY A 169 2.47 13.40 8.59
C GLY A 169 3.60 14.40 8.34
N ARG A 170 3.44 15.66 8.76
CA ARG A 170 4.50 16.70 8.63
C ARG A 170 5.81 16.32 9.31
N GLY A 171 5.77 15.44 10.30
CA GLY A 171 6.94 14.95 11.05
C GLY A 171 7.47 13.61 10.56
N ASP A 172 6.98 13.08 9.43
CA ASP A 172 7.47 11.81 8.89
C ASP A 172 8.93 11.98 8.42
N ARG A 173 9.83 11.22 9.08
CA ARG A 173 11.26 11.21 8.76
C ARG A 173 11.64 10.08 7.80
N ARG A 174 10.71 9.19 7.48
CA ARG A 174 10.96 8.03 6.59
C ARG A 174 10.55 8.32 5.16
N VAL A 175 9.40 8.97 5.01
CA VAL A 175 8.86 9.47 3.74
C VAL A 175 8.62 10.96 3.95
N SER A 176 9.29 11.81 3.20
CA SER A 176 9.13 13.25 3.36
C SER A 176 7.87 13.75 2.68
N VAL A 177 7.30 14.85 3.16
CA VAL A 177 6.12 15.50 2.51
C VAL A 177 6.44 15.98 1.09
N ALA A 178 7.73 16.07 0.73
CA ALA A 178 8.18 16.50 -0.59
C ALA A 178 8.22 15.35 -1.62
N GLU A 179 8.06 14.10 -1.16
CA GLU A 179 7.90 12.93 -2.02
C GLU A 179 6.44 12.77 -2.46
#